data_5b8495f8298a811d6381b57546b73e4e
#
_entry.id   5b8495f8298a811d6381b57546b73e4e
#
_cell.length_a   1.000
_cell.length_b   1.000
_cell.length_c   1.000
_cell.angle_alpha   90.00
_cell.angle_beta   90.00
_cell.angle_gamma   90.00
#
_symmetry.space_group_name_H-M   'P 1'
#
loop_
_entity.id
_entity.type
_entity.pdbx_description
1 polymer ?
#
loop_
_entity_poly.entity_id
_entity_poly.type
_entity_poly.pdbx_seq_one_letter_code
_entity_poly.pdbx_strand_id
1 'polypeptide(L)'
;MMGMIFLVALLVIILLVLLSSIKVVNTGYLYVVERLGQFHKILEPGWHFVIPGVDFVRKKVSTKQQILDVPPQSVITKDNVKISVDNVIFYKMLNAKDAVYNIEDYKAGIVYSATTNIRNILGNMTLDEVLAGRDSINQQLLGIIDEVTDAYGIKVLSVEIKNIIPPAEIQQAMEKQMKAERDKRATILVAEGQRQSQIEKAEGEKRAKILEAEAEKEANIRRAEGLKESQLLEAEGKAKAIEQIAIAEAEAIRKVNEAIIESGTNETVIALKQVEALKEMAKNPANKLILPNETLSSLGSIAAIGEMLKKDN
;
A
#
# COMPACT_ATOMS: atom_id res chain seq x y z
N MET A 1 -92.56 9.80 -30.68
CA MET A 1 -91.27 10.35 -31.03
C MET A 1 -90.66 11.14 -29.89
N MET A 2 -91.36 12.09 -29.21
CA MET A 2 -90.74 12.92 -28.11
C MET A 2 -90.24 12.09 -26.94
N GLY A 3 -90.94 11.03 -26.48
CA GLY A 3 -90.52 10.15 -25.37
C GLY A 3 -89.21 9.40 -25.67
N MET A 4 -88.98 9.00 -26.91
CA MET A 4 -87.77 8.30 -27.34
C MET A 4 -86.56 9.20 -27.40
N ILE A 5 -86.77 10.49 -27.82
CA ILE A 5 -85.72 11.50 -27.80
C ILE A 5 -85.29 11.85 -26.39
N PHE A 6 -86.27 11.96 -25.45
CA PHE A 6 -85.99 12.21 -24.04
C PHE A 6 -85.19 11.05 -23.41
N LEU A 7 -85.55 9.80 -23.72
CA LEU A 7 -84.88 8.59 -23.21
C LEU A 7 -83.44 8.51 -23.72
N VAL A 8 -83.22 8.81 -24.99
CA VAL A 8 -81.85 8.83 -25.59
C VAL A 8 -81.03 9.95 -24.96
N ALA A 9 -81.61 11.16 -24.81
CA ALA A 9 -80.88 12.27 -24.15
C ALA A 9 -80.52 11.93 -22.68
N LEU A 10 -81.41 11.31 -21.92
CA LEU A 10 -81.14 10.86 -20.57
C LEU A 10 -80.00 9.81 -20.55
N LEU A 11 -80.02 8.88 -21.48
CA LEU A 11 -78.97 7.84 -21.55
C LEU A 11 -77.62 8.41 -21.89
N VAL A 12 -77.57 9.39 -22.81
CA VAL A 12 -76.30 10.13 -23.13
C VAL A 12 -75.80 10.92 -21.90
N ILE A 13 -76.67 11.57 -21.15
CA ILE A 13 -76.30 12.31 -19.93
C ILE A 13 -75.71 11.32 -18.90
N ILE A 14 -76.36 10.17 -18.69
CA ILE A 14 -75.85 9.13 -17.76
C ILE A 14 -74.49 8.62 -18.23
N LEU A 15 -74.30 8.39 -19.52
CA LEU A 15 -73.04 7.93 -20.09
C LEU A 15 -71.93 8.98 -19.89
N LEU A 16 -72.22 10.25 -20.12
CA LEU A 16 -71.27 11.36 -19.90
C LEU A 16 -70.88 11.49 -18.42
N VAL A 17 -71.85 11.34 -17.49
CA VAL A 17 -71.59 11.32 -16.05
C VAL A 17 -70.69 10.14 -15.65
N LEU A 18 -70.99 8.95 -16.19
CA LEU A 18 -70.15 7.77 -15.94
C LEU A 18 -68.70 7.93 -16.44
N LEU A 19 -68.52 8.45 -17.66
CA LEU A 19 -67.20 8.70 -18.22
C LEU A 19 -66.44 9.77 -17.44
N SER A 20 -67.11 10.81 -16.94
CA SER A 20 -66.53 11.86 -16.11
C SER A 20 -66.17 11.38 -14.67
N SER A 21 -66.76 10.29 -14.24
CA SER A 21 -66.53 9.69 -12.89
C SER A 21 -65.18 8.99 -12.78
N ILE A 22 -64.54 8.62 -13.86
CA ILE A 22 -63.28 7.93 -13.88
C ILE A 22 -62.15 8.93 -13.76
N LYS A 23 -61.34 8.84 -12.69
CA LYS A 23 -60.12 9.61 -12.47
C LYS A 23 -58.94 8.66 -12.42
N VAL A 24 -57.92 8.92 -13.26
CA VAL A 24 -56.67 8.19 -13.23
C VAL A 24 -55.64 9.03 -12.47
N VAL A 25 -55.01 8.40 -11.47
CA VAL A 25 -53.95 8.98 -10.66
C VAL A 25 -52.61 8.42 -11.09
N ASN A 26 -51.69 9.30 -11.50
CA ASN A 26 -50.35 8.90 -11.95
C ASN A 26 -49.50 8.42 -10.78
N THR A 27 -48.60 7.47 -11.04
CA THR A 27 -47.60 7.01 -10.07
C THR A 27 -46.76 8.18 -9.52
N GLY A 28 -46.61 8.22 -8.19
CA GLY A 28 -45.88 9.28 -7.51
C GLY A 28 -46.73 10.50 -7.13
N TYR A 29 -48.06 10.40 -7.26
CA TYR A 29 -49.02 11.40 -6.80
C TYR A 29 -50.12 10.76 -5.96
N LEU A 30 -50.64 11.55 -4.98
CA LEU A 30 -51.82 11.26 -4.21
C LEU A 30 -52.81 12.40 -4.42
N TYR A 31 -54.09 12.07 -4.62
CA TYR A 31 -55.14 13.08 -4.77
C TYR A 31 -55.99 13.08 -3.53
N VAL A 32 -56.07 14.21 -2.87
CA VAL A 32 -56.95 14.41 -1.70
C VAL A 32 -58.32 14.82 -2.22
N VAL A 33 -59.34 14.03 -1.87
CA VAL A 33 -60.72 14.23 -2.33
C VAL A 33 -61.58 14.64 -1.17
N GLU A 34 -62.34 15.74 -1.37
CA GLU A 34 -63.36 16.23 -0.52
C GLU A 34 -64.74 15.87 -1.09
N ARG A 35 -65.67 15.50 -0.18
CA ARG A 35 -67.07 15.33 -0.49
C ARG A 35 -67.89 16.37 0.27
N LEU A 36 -68.58 17.23 -0.46
CA LEU A 36 -69.37 18.32 0.12
C LEU A 36 -68.62 19.13 1.18
N GLY A 37 -67.33 19.42 0.94
CA GLY A 37 -66.46 20.21 1.82
C GLY A 37 -65.81 19.45 2.97
N GLN A 38 -66.05 18.15 3.10
CA GLN A 38 -65.40 17.33 4.13
C GLN A 38 -64.39 16.35 3.48
N PHE A 39 -63.26 16.09 4.17
CA PHE A 39 -62.32 15.04 3.74
C PHE A 39 -63.06 13.71 3.57
N HIS A 40 -62.93 13.10 2.41
CA HIS A 40 -63.55 11.81 2.11
C HIS A 40 -62.49 10.70 2.01
N LYS A 41 -61.57 10.80 1.08
CA LYS A 41 -60.53 9.77 0.84
C LYS A 41 -59.32 10.34 0.11
N ILE A 42 -58.22 9.55 0.14
CA ILE A 42 -57.03 9.78 -0.69
C ILE A 42 -57.10 8.78 -1.83
N LEU A 43 -56.88 9.27 -3.06
CA LEU A 43 -56.73 8.41 -4.22
C LEU A 43 -55.27 8.11 -4.42
N GLU A 44 -54.94 6.83 -4.37
CA GLU A 44 -53.60 6.30 -4.65
C GLU A 44 -53.38 6.18 -6.18
N PRO A 45 -52.16 5.88 -6.65
CA PRO A 45 -51.92 5.63 -8.06
C PRO A 45 -52.80 4.50 -8.59
N GLY A 46 -53.47 4.78 -9.74
CA GLY A 46 -54.40 3.84 -10.37
C GLY A 46 -55.67 4.55 -10.85
N TRP A 47 -56.65 3.76 -11.21
CA TRP A 47 -57.98 4.25 -11.62
C TRP A 47 -58.97 4.25 -10.43
N HIS A 48 -59.72 5.33 -10.30
CA HIS A 48 -60.67 5.51 -9.19
C HIS A 48 -61.98 6.08 -9.69
N PHE A 49 -63.03 5.71 -9.01
CA PHE A 49 -64.36 6.28 -9.21
C PHE A 49 -64.58 7.47 -8.27
N VAL A 50 -64.99 8.59 -8.85
CA VAL A 50 -65.26 9.86 -8.17
C VAL A 50 -66.61 10.38 -8.67
N ILE A 51 -67.53 10.72 -7.77
CA ILE A 51 -68.87 11.21 -8.14
C ILE A 51 -68.78 12.66 -8.59
N PRO A 52 -68.98 12.95 -9.89
CA PRO A 52 -68.88 14.34 -10.38
C PRO A 52 -70.00 15.21 -9.75
N GLY A 53 -69.64 16.43 -9.36
CA GLY A 53 -70.53 17.34 -8.68
C GLY A 53 -70.63 17.20 -7.16
N VAL A 54 -70.19 16.07 -6.61
CA VAL A 54 -70.21 15.78 -5.15
C VAL A 54 -68.77 15.67 -4.60
N ASP A 55 -67.91 14.97 -5.34
CA ASP A 55 -66.50 14.75 -4.98
C ASP A 55 -65.60 15.71 -5.75
N PHE A 56 -64.77 16.46 -5.02
CA PHE A 56 -63.83 17.39 -5.59
C PHE A 56 -62.39 17.04 -5.19
N VAL A 57 -61.46 17.03 -6.18
CA VAL A 57 -60.01 16.91 -5.89
C VAL A 57 -59.51 18.22 -5.34
N ARG A 58 -59.26 18.30 -4.01
CA ARG A 58 -58.80 19.48 -3.32
C ARG A 58 -57.37 19.83 -3.69
N LYS A 59 -56.47 18.86 -3.62
CA LYS A 59 -55.04 19.02 -3.93
C LYS A 59 -54.42 17.75 -4.50
N LYS A 60 -53.52 17.94 -5.46
CA LYS A 60 -52.67 16.87 -5.97
C LYS A 60 -51.33 16.98 -5.27
N VAL A 61 -50.90 15.95 -4.56
CA VAL A 61 -49.71 15.93 -3.73
C VAL A 61 -48.71 14.95 -4.32
N SER A 62 -47.48 15.38 -4.50
CA SER A 62 -46.39 14.52 -4.99
C SER A 62 -45.80 13.75 -3.81
N THR A 63 -45.64 12.45 -3.95
CA THR A 63 -44.95 11.56 -2.98
C THR A 63 -43.48 11.42 -3.29
N LYS A 64 -43.02 12.01 -4.41
CA LYS A 64 -41.61 12.03 -4.79
C LYS A 64 -40.82 12.94 -3.84
N GLN A 65 -39.53 12.66 -3.72
CA GLN A 65 -38.63 13.59 -3.03
C GLN A 65 -38.64 14.96 -3.72
N GLN A 66 -38.76 16.01 -2.93
CA GLN A 66 -38.80 17.40 -3.37
C GLN A 66 -37.67 18.18 -2.71
N ILE A 67 -37.23 19.20 -3.39
CA ILE A 67 -36.18 20.11 -2.94
C ILE A 67 -36.84 21.46 -2.61
N LEU A 68 -36.53 22.00 -1.46
CA LEU A 68 -36.96 23.33 -1.02
C LEU A 68 -35.73 24.18 -0.76
N ASP A 69 -35.55 25.18 -1.58
CA ASP A 69 -34.45 26.14 -1.43
C ASP A 69 -34.88 27.22 -0.40
N VAL A 70 -34.07 27.38 0.65
CA VAL A 70 -34.30 28.39 1.68
C VAL A 70 -33.44 29.63 1.31
N PRO A 71 -34.05 30.81 1.15
CA PRO A 71 -33.33 31.99 0.72
C PRO A 71 -32.24 32.40 1.73
N PRO A 72 -31.18 33.10 1.27
CA PRO A 72 -30.08 33.52 2.13
C PRO A 72 -30.57 34.36 3.32
N GLN A 73 -30.11 33.99 4.52
CA GLN A 73 -30.43 34.67 5.77
C GLN A 73 -29.18 35.28 6.39
N SER A 74 -29.31 36.52 6.86
CA SER A 74 -28.26 37.18 7.64
C SER A 74 -28.34 36.73 9.09
N VAL A 75 -27.25 36.19 9.61
CA VAL A 75 -27.12 35.73 11.01
C VAL A 75 -25.87 36.37 11.60
N ILE A 76 -25.91 36.68 12.91
CA ILE A 76 -24.76 37.17 13.67
C ILE A 76 -24.30 36.03 14.54
N THR A 77 -23.04 35.62 14.39
CA THR A 77 -22.41 34.57 15.16
C THR A 77 -22.05 35.02 16.59
N LYS A 78 -21.68 34.13 17.47
CA LYS A 78 -21.30 34.39 18.86
C LYS A 78 -20.13 35.39 18.98
N ASP A 79 -19.20 35.36 18.03
CA ASP A 79 -18.04 36.26 17.92
C ASP A 79 -18.39 37.60 17.18
N ASN A 80 -19.69 37.88 17.06
CA ASN A 80 -20.23 39.13 16.49
C ASN A 80 -19.90 39.37 15.00
N VAL A 81 -19.72 38.30 14.23
CA VAL A 81 -19.53 38.35 12.77
C VAL A 81 -20.89 38.17 12.08
N LYS A 82 -21.24 39.09 11.18
CA LYS A 82 -22.46 38.98 10.36
C LYS A 82 -22.17 38.09 9.15
N ILE A 83 -22.79 36.92 9.09
CA ILE A 83 -22.66 35.97 7.96
C ILE A 83 -23.99 35.87 7.19
N SER A 84 -23.91 35.54 5.91
CA SER A 84 -25.07 35.17 5.09
C SER A 84 -25.02 33.67 4.86
N VAL A 85 -26.13 32.98 5.20
CA VAL A 85 -26.23 31.51 5.09
C VAL A 85 -27.49 31.17 4.32
N ASP A 86 -27.34 30.29 3.32
CA ASP A 86 -28.44 29.67 2.59
C ASP A 86 -28.38 28.15 2.79
N ASN A 87 -29.54 27.53 2.78
CA ASN A 87 -29.67 26.07 2.95
C ASN A 87 -30.71 25.49 2.00
N VAL A 88 -30.60 24.19 1.79
CA VAL A 88 -31.53 23.41 0.99
C VAL A 88 -32.08 22.26 1.83
N ILE A 89 -33.37 22.00 1.69
CA ILE A 89 -34.11 20.97 2.44
C ILE A 89 -34.65 19.96 1.47
N PHE A 90 -34.32 18.69 1.70
CA PHE A 90 -34.87 17.56 0.96
C PHE A 90 -35.97 16.92 1.79
N TYR A 91 -37.17 16.85 1.23
CA TYR A 91 -38.32 16.31 1.94
C TYR A 91 -39.18 15.45 1.02
N LYS A 92 -39.99 14.60 1.61
CA LYS A 92 -41.04 13.82 0.93
C LYS A 92 -42.33 13.87 1.72
N MET A 93 -43.45 13.73 1.00
CA MET A 93 -44.77 13.61 1.63
C MET A 93 -44.99 12.20 2.12
N LEU A 94 -45.39 12.04 3.39
CA LEU A 94 -45.81 10.77 3.98
C LEU A 94 -47.33 10.71 4.07
N ASN A 95 -47.97 11.75 4.60
CA ASN A 95 -49.43 11.81 4.78
C ASN A 95 -50.01 13.03 4.03
N ALA A 96 -50.70 12.76 2.93
CA ALA A 96 -51.27 13.82 2.10
C ALA A 96 -52.45 14.54 2.78
N LYS A 97 -53.15 13.90 3.69
CA LYS A 97 -54.27 14.50 4.45
C LYS A 97 -53.71 15.62 5.38
N ASP A 98 -52.73 15.25 6.19
CA ASP A 98 -52.18 16.19 7.19
C ASP A 98 -51.48 17.37 6.50
N ALA A 99 -50.85 17.15 5.36
CA ALA A 99 -50.22 18.24 4.57
C ALA A 99 -51.21 19.20 3.91
N VAL A 100 -52.45 18.84 3.76
CA VAL A 100 -53.48 19.68 3.15
C VAL A 100 -54.37 20.38 4.20
N TYR A 101 -54.59 19.73 5.37
CA TYR A 101 -55.56 20.24 6.37
C TYR A 101 -54.90 20.77 7.64
N ASN A 102 -53.69 20.31 8.02
CA ASN A 102 -53.06 20.80 9.25
C ASN A 102 -52.28 22.10 9.06
N ILE A 103 -51.93 22.43 7.82
CA ILE A 103 -51.22 23.68 7.50
C ILE A 103 -51.68 24.21 6.14
N GLU A 104 -51.77 25.52 6.00
CA GLU A 104 -52.19 26.14 4.74
C GLU A 104 -51.08 26.05 3.68
N ASP A 105 -49.86 26.43 4.07
CA ASP A 105 -48.65 26.30 3.20
C ASP A 105 -47.49 25.67 3.98
N TYR A 106 -47.38 24.39 3.82
CA TYR A 106 -46.29 23.60 4.46
C TYR A 106 -44.89 24.03 3.98
N LYS A 107 -44.75 24.53 2.73
CA LYS A 107 -43.45 24.99 2.22
C LYS A 107 -43.00 26.24 2.96
N ALA A 108 -43.88 27.20 3.10
CA ALA A 108 -43.62 28.41 3.90
C ALA A 108 -43.34 28.03 5.37
N GLY A 109 -44.11 27.10 5.96
CA GLY A 109 -43.88 26.60 7.31
C GLY A 109 -42.49 26.00 7.51
N ILE A 110 -42.03 25.18 6.59
CA ILE A 110 -40.67 24.57 6.60
C ILE A 110 -39.62 25.67 6.51
N VAL A 111 -39.75 26.66 5.58
CA VAL A 111 -38.80 27.75 5.41
C VAL A 111 -38.69 28.61 6.66
N TYR A 112 -39.82 28.97 7.28
CA TYR A 112 -39.82 29.76 8.53
C TYR A 112 -39.20 28.98 9.71
N SER A 113 -39.50 27.71 9.82
CA SER A 113 -38.89 26.86 10.85
C SER A 113 -37.37 26.77 10.64
N ALA A 114 -36.94 26.50 9.41
CA ALA A 114 -35.50 26.41 9.06
C ALA A 114 -34.79 27.73 9.35
N THR A 115 -35.36 28.88 8.89
CA THR A 115 -34.79 30.21 9.10
C THR A 115 -34.62 30.56 10.56
N THR A 116 -35.62 30.23 11.39
CA THR A 116 -35.58 30.53 12.82
C THR A 116 -34.56 29.69 13.54
N ASN A 117 -34.53 28.40 13.25
CA ASN A 117 -33.63 27.44 13.92
C ASN A 117 -32.17 27.61 13.48
N ILE A 118 -31.91 27.87 12.21
CA ILE A 118 -30.54 28.16 11.74
C ILE A 118 -29.98 29.41 12.43
N ARG A 119 -30.81 30.48 12.64
CA ARG A 119 -30.40 31.67 13.38
C ARG A 119 -30.04 31.32 14.84
N ASN A 120 -30.82 30.48 15.49
CA ASN A 120 -30.58 30.08 16.86
C ASN A 120 -29.30 29.26 17.00
N ILE A 121 -29.10 28.29 16.11
CA ILE A 121 -27.91 27.39 16.14
C ILE A 121 -26.67 28.23 15.86
N LEU A 122 -26.63 28.98 14.74
CA LEU A 122 -25.45 29.74 14.33
C LEU A 122 -25.14 30.92 15.26
N GLY A 123 -26.17 31.52 15.89
CA GLY A 123 -25.99 32.58 16.87
C GLY A 123 -25.26 32.15 18.16
N ASN A 124 -25.22 30.85 18.45
CA ASN A 124 -24.52 30.28 19.59
C ASN A 124 -23.10 29.75 19.25
N MET A 125 -22.70 29.76 17.98
CA MET A 125 -21.43 29.29 17.48
C MET A 125 -20.53 30.41 17.00
N THR A 126 -19.20 30.22 17.10
CA THR A 126 -18.23 31.14 16.49
C THR A 126 -18.14 30.89 14.97
N LEU A 127 -17.58 31.81 14.20
CA LEU A 127 -17.44 31.66 12.75
C LEU A 127 -16.63 30.43 12.40
N ASP A 128 -15.55 30.14 13.11
CA ASP A 128 -14.72 28.96 12.88
C ASP A 128 -15.48 27.64 13.15
N GLU A 129 -16.27 27.61 14.23
CA GLU A 129 -17.14 26.45 14.53
C GLU A 129 -18.22 26.26 13.46
N VAL A 130 -18.79 27.33 12.93
CA VAL A 130 -19.78 27.25 11.84
C VAL A 130 -19.16 26.74 10.55
N LEU A 131 -17.95 27.18 10.21
CA LEU A 131 -17.25 26.73 8.99
C LEU A 131 -16.77 25.28 9.08
N ALA A 132 -16.31 24.85 10.25
CA ALA A 132 -15.79 23.50 10.50
C ALA A 132 -16.89 22.47 10.81
N GLY A 133 -18.01 22.93 11.44
CA GLY A 133 -19.04 22.06 12.00
C GLY A 133 -20.30 21.89 11.16
N ARG A 134 -20.24 22.04 9.84
CA ARG A 134 -21.41 21.99 8.94
C ARG A 134 -22.27 20.72 9.14
N ASP A 135 -21.63 19.56 9.27
CA ASP A 135 -22.34 18.29 9.43
C ASP A 135 -23.13 18.24 10.75
N SER A 136 -22.58 18.77 11.83
CA SER A 136 -23.25 18.87 13.13
C SER A 136 -24.44 19.81 13.06
N ILE A 137 -24.29 20.94 12.37
CA ILE A 137 -25.39 21.90 12.17
C ILE A 137 -26.51 21.29 11.34
N ASN A 138 -26.17 20.60 10.25
CA ASN A 138 -27.12 19.90 9.39
C ASN A 138 -27.94 18.86 10.17
N GLN A 139 -27.28 18.08 11.04
CA GLN A 139 -27.95 17.08 11.88
C GLN A 139 -28.89 17.72 12.92
N GLN A 140 -28.45 18.79 13.59
CA GLN A 140 -29.27 19.51 14.54
C GLN A 140 -30.51 20.12 13.87
N LEU A 141 -30.32 20.76 12.71
CA LEU A 141 -31.41 21.34 11.91
C LEU A 141 -32.38 20.25 11.47
N LEU A 142 -31.86 19.13 10.98
CA LEU A 142 -32.69 18.00 10.56
C LEU A 142 -33.59 17.54 11.69
N GLY A 143 -33.05 17.31 12.90
CA GLY A 143 -33.82 16.85 14.05
C GLY A 143 -34.96 17.80 14.43
N ILE A 144 -34.66 19.12 14.48
CA ILE A 144 -35.65 20.14 14.86
C ILE A 144 -36.72 20.31 13.77
N ILE A 145 -36.33 20.35 12.51
CA ILE A 145 -37.27 20.56 11.41
C ILE A 145 -38.15 19.33 11.21
N ASP A 146 -37.61 18.13 11.33
CA ASP A 146 -38.33 16.86 11.20
C ASP A 146 -39.43 16.75 12.28
N GLU A 147 -39.13 17.11 13.53
CA GLU A 147 -40.09 17.14 14.61
C GLU A 147 -41.28 18.08 14.33
N VAL A 148 -41.03 19.26 13.78
CA VAL A 148 -42.06 20.24 13.40
C VAL A 148 -42.87 19.75 12.21
N THR A 149 -42.24 19.11 11.23
CA THR A 149 -42.88 18.72 9.97
C THR A 149 -43.64 17.40 10.07
N ASP A 150 -43.36 16.58 11.07
CA ASP A 150 -44.14 15.37 11.35
C ASP A 150 -45.65 15.71 11.58
N ALA A 151 -45.95 16.82 12.23
CA ALA A 151 -47.31 17.29 12.40
C ALA A 151 -48.02 17.64 11.08
N TYR A 152 -47.28 17.92 10.04
CA TYR A 152 -47.77 18.22 8.68
C TYR A 152 -47.76 16.98 7.76
N GLY A 153 -47.42 15.81 8.29
CA GLY A 153 -47.30 14.58 7.50
C GLY A 153 -46.15 14.60 6.47
N ILE A 154 -45.09 15.37 6.72
CA ILE A 154 -43.93 15.56 5.86
C ILE A 154 -42.72 15.00 6.56
N LYS A 155 -41.92 14.19 5.84
CA LYS A 155 -40.65 13.70 6.32
C LYS A 155 -39.50 14.48 5.69
N VAL A 156 -38.71 15.10 6.51
CA VAL A 156 -37.45 15.72 6.07
C VAL A 156 -36.37 14.64 5.98
N LEU A 157 -35.71 14.55 4.85
CA LEU A 157 -34.68 13.54 4.57
C LEU A 157 -33.27 14.05 4.89
N SER A 158 -32.99 15.27 4.47
CA SER A 158 -31.76 15.97 4.80
C SER A 158 -31.95 17.48 4.77
N VAL A 159 -31.13 18.16 5.55
CA VAL A 159 -30.98 19.62 5.54
C VAL A 159 -29.50 19.89 5.30
N GLU A 160 -29.19 20.68 4.30
CA GLU A 160 -27.80 20.97 3.92
C GLU A 160 -27.57 22.45 3.80
N ILE A 161 -26.50 22.92 4.43
CA ILE A 161 -26.02 24.28 4.25
C ILE A 161 -25.30 24.36 2.91
N LYS A 162 -25.79 25.24 2.04
CA LYS A 162 -25.27 25.42 0.69
C LYS A 162 -24.05 26.36 0.70
N ASN A 163 -24.22 27.58 1.22
CA ASN A 163 -23.14 28.54 1.34
C ASN A 163 -23.14 29.23 2.72
N ILE A 164 -21.92 29.57 3.17
CA ILE A 164 -21.68 30.42 4.34
C ILE A 164 -20.76 31.55 3.85
N ILE A 165 -21.29 32.75 3.78
CA ILE A 165 -20.57 33.90 3.21
C ILE A 165 -20.34 34.92 4.31
N PRO A 166 -19.12 35.03 4.84
CA PRO A 166 -18.73 36.10 5.77
C PRO A 166 -18.52 37.44 5.03
N PRO A 167 -18.42 38.55 5.72
CA PRO A 167 -18.05 39.84 5.13
C PRO A 167 -16.69 39.77 4.42
N ALA A 168 -16.54 40.52 3.34
CA ALA A 168 -15.34 40.49 2.51
C ALA A 168 -14.03 40.79 3.28
N GLU A 169 -14.09 41.67 4.28
CA GLU A 169 -12.93 42.00 5.13
C GLU A 169 -12.47 40.81 5.97
N ILE A 170 -13.42 40.11 6.56
CA ILE A 170 -13.15 38.88 7.35
C ILE A 170 -12.63 37.77 6.44
N GLN A 171 -13.25 37.58 5.27
CA GLN A 171 -12.78 36.58 4.29
C GLN A 171 -11.33 36.83 3.88
N GLN A 172 -10.96 38.09 3.56
CA GLN A 172 -9.57 38.41 3.22
C GLN A 172 -8.59 38.21 4.37
N ALA A 173 -9.00 38.55 5.61
CA ALA A 173 -8.18 38.28 6.79
C ALA A 173 -7.95 36.79 7.00
N MET A 174 -9.00 35.97 6.90
CA MET A 174 -8.92 34.50 6.99
C MET A 174 -8.04 33.89 5.88
N GLU A 175 -8.18 34.38 4.64
CA GLU A 175 -7.34 33.89 3.52
C GLU A 175 -5.85 34.17 3.78
N LYS A 176 -5.51 35.35 4.28
CA LYS A 176 -4.14 35.71 4.66
C LYS A 176 -3.61 34.83 5.80
N GLN A 177 -4.43 34.66 6.83
CA GLN A 177 -4.08 33.79 7.98
C GLN A 177 -3.88 32.36 7.56
N MET A 178 -4.81 31.79 6.79
CA MET A 178 -4.72 30.42 6.29
C MET A 178 -3.50 30.22 5.37
N LYS A 179 -3.20 31.21 4.53
CA LYS A 179 -2.00 31.18 3.69
C LYS A 179 -0.73 31.13 4.56
N ALA A 180 -0.61 32.03 5.53
CA ALA A 180 0.54 32.07 6.43
C ALA A 180 0.70 30.77 7.24
N GLU A 181 -0.39 30.18 7.70
CA GLU A 181 -0.36 28.90 8.40
C GLU A 181 0.01 27.73 7.49
N ARG A 182 -0.49 27.69 6.27
CA ARG A 182 -0.08 26.69 5.26
C ARG A 182 1.39 26.81 4.91
N ASP A 183 1.88 28.03 4.70
CA ASP A 183 3.28 28.30 4.39
C ASP A 183 4.19 27.86 5.57
N LYS A 184 3.78 28.15 6.81
CA LYS A 184 4.47 27.67 8.02
C LYS A 184 4.51 26.14 8.09
N ARG A 185 3.36 25.48 7.90
CA ARG A 185 3.28 24.00 7.91
C ARG A 185 4.12 23.40 6.80
N ALA A 186 4.07 23.96 5.59
CA ALA A 186 4.89 23.52 4.47
C ALA A 186 6.40 23.62 4.78
N THR A 187 6.84 24.75 5.37
CA THR A 187 8.24 24.96 5.77
C THR A 187 8.69 23.93 6.82
N ILE A 188 7.85 23.68 7.83
CA ILE A 188 8.13 22.68 8.87
C ILE A 188 8.25 21.27 8.24
N LEU A 189 7.28 20.90 7.40
CA LEU A 189 7.28 19.58 6.75
C LEU A 189 8.50 19.35 5.86
N VAL A 190 8.90 20.40 5.11
CA VAL A 190 10.14 20.35 4.28
C VAL A 190 11.37 20.18 5.17
N ALA A 191 11.47 20.94 6.27
CA ALA A 191 12.60 20.84 7.20
C ALA A 191 12.67 19.47 7.89
N GLU A 192 11.53 18.92 8.30
CA GLU A 192 11.43 17.57 8.87
C GLU A 192 11.81 16.50 7.85
N GLY A 193 11.33 16.62 6.61
CA GLY A 193 11.69 15.72 5.50
C GLY A 193 13.18 15.75 5.19
N GLN A 194 13.79 16.94 5.17
CA GLN A 194 15.25 17.08 4.98
C GLN A 194 16.03 16.45 6.14
N ARG A 195 15.62 16.70 7.38
CA ARG A 195 16.24 16.08 8.56
C ARG A 195 16.16 14.57 8.51
N GLN A 196 14.97 14.04 8.21
CA GLN A 196 14.77 12.60 8.11
C GLN A 196 15.62 11.97 7.00
N SER A 197 15.67 12.61 5.84
CA SER A 197 16.53 12.18 4.72
C SER A 197 18.02 12.16 5.08
N GLN A 198 18.50 13.16 5.86
CA GLN A 198 19.87 13.16 6.32
C GLN A 198 20.17 12.03 7.32
N ILE A 199 19.24 11.76 8.24
CA ILE A 199 19.37 10.64 9.18
C ILE A 199 19.44 9.31 8.42
N GLU A 200 18.51 9.08 7.50
CA GLU A 200 18.47 7.85 6.71
C GLU A 200 19.72 7.66 5.83
N LYS A 201 20.25 8.73 5.25
CA LYS A 201 21.52 8.71 4.50
C LYS A 201 22.69 8.33 5.42
N ALA A 202 22.79 8.98 6.58
CA ALA A 202 23.85 8.69 7.54
C ALA A 202 23.79 7.27 8.10
N GLU A 203 22.59 6.76 8.36
CA GLU A 203 22.38 5.37 8.75
C GLU A 203 22.73 4.40 7.62
N GLY A 204 22.34 4.71 6.39
CA GLY A 204 22.69 3.94 5.19
C GLY A 204 24.21 3.85 4.99
N GLU A 205 24.91 4.98 5.08
CA GLU A 205 26.37 5.02 4.99
C GLU A 205 27.05 4.24 6.13
N LYS A 206 26.54 4.36 7.35
CA LYS A 206 27.04 3.57 8.49
C LYS A 206 26.88 2.07 8.24
N ARG A 207 25.69 1.64 7.78
CA ARG A 207 25.42 0.22 7.47
C ARG A 207 26.31 -0.28 6.32
N ALA A 208 26.49 0.53 5.29
CA ALA A 208 27.39 0.18 4.17
C ALA A 208 28.82 -0.03 4.63
N LYS A 209 29.37 0.86 5.46
CA LYS A 209 30.74 0.72 6.02
C LYS A 209 30.89 -0.50 6.93
N ILE A 210 29.88 -0.80 7.74
CA ILE A 210 29.89 -2.01 8.58
C ILE A 210 29.92 -3.26 7.71
N LEU A 211 29.04 -3.33 6.70
CA LEU A 211 28.96 -4.48 5.79
C LEU A 211 30.24 -4.67 4.97
N GLU A 212 30.86 -3.57 4.52
CA GLU A 212 32.14 -3.59 3.83
C GLU A 212 33.28 -4.13 4.71
N ALA A 213 33.35 -3.66 5.96
CA ALA A 213 34.36 -4.14 6.94
C ALA A 213 34.13 -5.63 7.32
N GLU A 214 32.88 -6.06 7.44
CA GLU A 214 32.55 -7.47 7.69
C GLU A 214 32.94 -8.35 6.49
N ALA A 215 32.63 -7.90 5.27
CA ALA A 215 33.01 -8.61 4.03
C ALA A 215 34.53 -8.71 3.87
N GLU A 216 35.27 -7.62 4.17
CA GLU A 216 36.73 -7.65 4.14
C GLU A 216 37.31 -8.60 5.18
N LYS A 217 36.80 -8.58 6.41
CA LYS A 217 37.18 -9.54 7.45
C LYS A 217 36.95 -10.98 7.01
N GLU A 218 35.77 -11.28 6.48
CA GLU A 218 35.44 -12.63 6.00
C GLU A 218 36.33 -13.06 4.83
N ALA A 219 36.59 -12.16 3.88
CA ALA A 219 37.50 -12.42 2.78
C ALA A 219 38.92 -12.71 3.27
N ASN A 220 39.41 -11.98 4.27
CA ASN A 220 40.73 -12.21 4.87
C ASN A 220 40.80 -13.54 5.62
N ILE A 221 39.76 -13.92 6.35
CA ILE A 221 39.68 -15.21 7.01
C ILE A 221 39.72 -16.34 5.96
N ARG A 222 38.87 -16.28 4.92
CA ARG A 222 38.83 -17.29 3.85
C ARG A 222 40.16 -17.39 3.10
N ARG A 223 40.86 -16.27 2.86
CA ARG A 223 42.21 -16.29 2.26
C ARG A 223 43.21 -16.98 3.15
N ALA A 224 43.21 -16.69 4.47
CA ALA A 224 44.11 -17.32 5.43
C ALA A 224 43.86 -18.83 5.58
N GLU A 225 42.60 -19.26 5.60
CA GLU A 225 42.20 -20.67 5.62
C GLU A 225 42.64 -21.37 4.34
N GLY A 226 42.41 -20.78 3.16
CA GLY A 226 42.87 -21.33 1.89
C GLY A 226 44.38 -21.44 1.79
N LEU A 227 45.14 -20.47 2.29
CA LEU A 227 46.61 -20.56 2.37
C LEU A 227 47.07 -21.66 3.31
N LYS A 228 46.44 -21.80 4.48
CA LYS A 228 46.74 -22.88 5.43
C LYS A 228 46.48 -24.26 4.79
N GLU A 229 45.33 -24.43 4.16
CA GLU A 229 44.96 -25.68 3.50
C GLU A 229 45.90 -26.03 2.34
N SER A 230 46.22 -25.02 1.53
CA SER A 230 47.21 -25.19 0.43
C SER A 230 48.59 -25.62 0.95
N GLN A 231 49.10 -25.01 2.02
CA GLN A 231 50.37 -25.39 2.63
C GLN A 231 50.33 -26.79 3.23
N LEU A 232 49.21 -27.16 3.84
CA LEU A 232 49.05 -28.49 4.39
C LEU A 232 49.06 -29.56 3.28
N LEU A 233 48.28 -29.38 2.23
CA LEU A 233 48.23 -30.26 1.07
C LEU A 233 49.60 -30.37 0.35
N GLU A 234 50.33 -29.22 0.25
CA GLU A 234 51.66 -29.21 -0.31
C GLU A 234 52.67 -29.99 0.56
N ALA A 235 52.61 -29.84 1.89
CA ALA A 235 53.44 -30.59 2.84
C ALA A 235 53.12 -32.08 2.82
N GLU A 236 51.85 -32.44 2.79
CA GLU A 236 51.42 -33.86 2.68
C GLU A 236 51.87 -34.46 1.32
N GLY A 237 51.71 -33.71 0.22
CA GLY A 237 52.18 -34.14 -1.10
C GLY A 237 53.68 -34.37 -1.14
N LYS A 238 54.49 -33.46 -0.56
CA LYS A 238 55.92 -33.63 -0.42
C LYS A 238 56.30 -34.82 0.45
N ALA A 239 55.64 -35.00 1.58
CA ALA A 239 55.87 -36.18 2.45
C ALA A 239 55.61 -37.48 1.73
N LYS A 240 54.47 -37.62 1.04
CA LYS A 240 54.14 -38.82 0.25
C LYS A 240 55.13 -39.04 -0.91
N ALA A 241 55.56 -37.97 -1.57
CA ALA A 241 56.57 -38.09 -2.64
C ALA A 241 57.90 -38.57 -2.09
N ILE A 242 58.38 -38.07 -0.96
CA ILE A 242 59.63 -38.52 -0.30
C ILE A 242 59.48 -40.00 0.12
N GLU A 243 58.34 -40.37 0.71
CA GLU A 243 58.08 -41.75 1.11
C GLU A 243 58.11 -42.70 -0.09
N GLN A 244 57.45 -42.34 -1.20
CA GLN A 244 57.46 -43.17 -2.43
C GLN A 244 58.86 -43.26 -3.04
N ILE A 245 59.63 -42.17 -3.02
CA ILE A 245 61.03 -42.21 -3.49
C ILE A 245 61.88 -43.13 -2.61
N ALA A 246 61.75 -43.01 -1.29
CA ALA A 246 62.46 -43.88 -0.33
C ALA A 246 62.13 -45.33 -0.51
N ILE A 247 60.83 -45.68 -0.70
CA ILE A 247 60.40 -47.10 -0.98
C ILE A 247 60.98 -47.56 -2.31
N ALA A 248 60.92 -46.75 -3.36
CA ALA A 248 61.48 -47.11 -4.67
C ALA A 248 62.99 -47.28 -4.63
N GLU A 249 63.73 -46.43 -3.91
CA GLU A 249 65.16 -46.57 -3.68
C GLU A 249 65.49 -47.82 -2.88
N ALA A 250 64.75 -48.13 -1.81
CA ALA A 250 64.92 -49.35 -1.04
C ALA A 250 64.67 -50.62 -1.88
N GLU A 251 63.61 -50.58 -2.72
CA GLU A 251 63.38 -51.70 -3.67
C GLU A 251 64.51 -51.85 -4.75
N ALA A 252 64.96 -50.67 -5.26
CA ALA A 252 66.08 -50.69 -6.22
C ALA A 252 67.36 -51.30 -5.58
N ILE A 253 67.74 -50.86 -4.37
CA ILE A 253 68.88 -51.40 -3.62
C ILE A 253 68.67 -52.88 -3.34
N ARG A 254 67.48 -53.28 -2.97
CA ARG A 254 67.20 -54.72 -2.72
C ARG A 254 67.37 -55.54 -3.97
N LYS A 255 66.82 -55.11 -5.13
CA LYS A 255 67.00 -55.81 -6.43
C LYS A 255 68.45 -55.85 -6.87
N VAL A 256 69.22 -54.77 -6.65
CA VAL A 256 70.63 -54.71 -6.92
C VAL A 256 71.43 -55.71 -6.04
N ASN A 257 71.13 -55.80 -4.75
CA ASN A 257 71.78 -56.72 -3.83
C ASN A 257 71.42 -58.18 -4.16
N GLU A 258 70.14 -58.44 -4.49
CA GLU A 258 69.69 -59.79 -4.93
C GLU A 258 70.45 -60.20 -6.21
N ALA A 259 70.58 -59.32 -7.18
CA ALA A 259 71.34 -59.59 -8.41
C ALA A 259 72.83 -59.79 -8.16
N ILE A 260 73.44 -59.06 -7.20
CA ILE A 260 74.84 -59.29 -6.77
C ILE A 260 75.02 -60.64 -6.09
N ILE A 261 74.10 -61.09 -5.25
CA ILE A 261 74.10 -62.37 -4.57
C ILE A 261 73.95 -63.46 -5.59
N GLU A 262 73.03 -63.37 -6.56
CA GLU A 262 72.77 -64.36 -7.61
C GLU A 262 73.94 -64.50 -8.59
N SER A 263 74.69 -63.42 -8.87
CA SER A 263 75.83 -63.43 -9.79
C SER A 263 77.15 -64.02 -9.19
N GLY A 264 77.13 -64.40 -7.92
CA GLY A 264 78.31 -64.93 -7.23
C GLY A 264 79.33 -63.82 -6.93
N THR A 265 79.64 -63.68 -5.64
CA THR A 265 80.51 -62.58 -5.11
C THR A 265 81.93 -62.70 -5.69
N ASN A 266 82.18 -61.97 -6.77
CA ASN A 266 83.53 -61.86 -7.31
C ASN A 266 84.13 -60.52 -6.85
N GLU A 267 85.38 -60.53 -6.41
CA GLU A 267 86.15 -59.40 -5.90
C GLU A 267 86.14 -58.24 -6.87
N THR A 268 85.96 -58.46 -8.16
CA THR A 268 85.84 -57.47 -9.24
C THR A 268 84.53 -56.69 -9.16
N VAL A 269 83.42 -57.24 -8.72
CA VAL A 269 82.10 -56.54 -8.59
C VAL A 269 82.11 -55.57 -7.42
N ILE A 270 82.78 -55.96 -6.31
CA ILE A 270 82.94 -55.07 -5.14
C ILE A 270 83.83 -53.87 -5.50
N ALA A 271 84.91 -54.10 -6.26
CA ALA A 271 85.78 -53.04 -6.72
C ALA A 271 85.09 -52.06 -7.70
N LEU A 272 84.18 -52.57 -8.58
CA LEU A 272 83.40 -51.76 -9.49
C LEU A 272 82.38 -50.90 -8.74
N LYS A 273 81.73 -51.44 -7.72
CA LYS A 273 80.80 -50.68 -6.84
C LYS A 273 81.49 -49.59 -5.99
N GLN A 274 82.75 -49.87 -5.53
CA GLN A 274 83.56 -48.86 -4.86
C GLN A 274 83.89 -47.70 -5.77
N VAL A 275 84.20 -47.94 -7.05
CA VAL A 275 84.49 -46.87 -8.06
C VAL A 275 83.23 -46.12 -8.43
N GLU A 276 82.06 -46.76 -8.51
CA GLU A 276 80.76 -46.16 -8.75
C GLU A 276 80.33 -45.23 -7.58
N ALA A 277 80.53 -45.66 -6.34
CA ALA A 277 80.30 -44.85 -5.14
C ALA A 277 81.23 -43.64 -5.07
N LEU A 278 82.51 -43.82 -5.43
CA LEU A 278 83.46 -42.67 -5.53
C LEU A 278 83.13 -41.69 -6.66
N LYS A 279 82.62 -42.18 -7.79
CA LYS A 279 82.15 -41.37 -8.90
C LYS A 279 80.91 -40.51 -8.51
N GLU A 280 79.97 -41.09 -7.75
CA GLU A 280 78.79 -40.41 -7.27
C GLU A 280 79.14 -39.37 -6.19
N MET A 281 80.08 -39.67 -5.30
CA MET A 281 80.64 -38.75 -4.35
C MET A 281 81.39 -37.59 -5.01
N ALA A 282 82.07 -37.83 -6.13
CA ALA A 282 82.80 -36.80 -6.90
C ALA A 282 81.91 -35.87 -7.73
N LYS A 283 80.63 -36.18 -7.90
CA LYS A 283 79.66 -35.28 -8.58
C LYS A 283 79.30 -34.04 -7.75
N ASN A 284 79.53 -34.06 -6.47
CA ASN A 284 79.19 -32.91 -5.60
C ASN A 284 80.46 -32.06 -5.34
N PRO A 285 80.56 -30.86 -5.92
CA PRO A 285 81.80 -30.01 -5.85
C PRO A 285 82.09 -29.51 -4.43
N ALA A 286 81.26 -29.75 -3.46
CA ALA A 286 81.45 -29.35 -2.06
C ALA A 286 82.10 -30.41 -1.17
N ASN A 287 82.28 -31.66 -1.63
CA ASN A 287 82.84 -32.75 -0.82
C ASN A 287 84.39 -32.80 -0.93
N LYS A 288 85.09 -32.55 0.17
CA LYS A 288 86.50 -32.86 0.34
C LYS A 288 86.64 -34.32 0.73
N LEU A 289 87.07 -35.14 -0.23
CA LEU A 289 87.29 -36.56 0.04
C LEU A 289 88.71 -36.72 0.58
N ILE A 290 88.87 -37.17 1.80
CA ILE A 290 90.15 -37.65 2.41
C ILE A 290 90.19 -39.16 2.31
N LEU A 291 90.92 -39.66 1.35
CA LEU A 291 91.02 -41.16 1.21
C LEU A 291 92.25 -41.66 2.02
N PRO A 292 92.07 -42.75 2.85
CA PRO A 292 93.15 -43.44 3.49
C PRO A 292 94.11 -44.04 2.43
N ASN A 293 95.40 -44.11 2.74
CA ASN A 293 96.41 -44.58 1.81
C ASN A 293 96.28 -46.01 1.32
N GLU A 294 95.53 -46.84 2.06
CA GLU A 294 95.23 -48.22 1.75
C GLU A 294 94.19 -48.42 0.59
N THR A 295 93.33 -47.47 0.39
CA THR A 295 92.37 -47.45 -0.74
C THR A 295 93.03 -47.04 -2.09
N LEU A 296 94.13 -46.30 -2.04
CA LEU A 296 94.85 -45.92 -3.24
C LEU A 296 95.64 -47.14 -3.88
N SER A 297 96.03 -48.09 -3.09
CA SER A 297 96.72 -49.28 -3.61
C SER A 297 95.76 -50.22 -4.38
N SER A 298 94.47 -50.31 -3.96
CA SER A 298 93.46 -51.06 -4.69
C SER A 298 92.98 -50.40 -6.00
N LEU A 299 93.02 -49.05 -6.04
CA LEU A 299 92.74 -48.31 -7.28
C LEU A 299 93.87 -48.39 -8.28
N GLY A 300 95.15 -48.53 -7.89
CA GLY A 300 96.26 -48.75 -8.74
C GLY A 300 96.19 -50.10 -9.48
N SER A 301 95.72 -51.16 -8.82
CA SER A 301 95.48 -52.50 -9.45
C SER A 301 94.32 -52.42 -10.50
N ILE A 302 93.29 -51.60 -10.32
CA ILE A 302 92.13 -51.41 -11.24
C ILE A 302 92.63 -50.65 -12.49
N ALA A 303 93.50 -49.59 -12.33
CA ALA A 303 94.07 -48.88 -13.46
C ALA A 303 94.95 -49.80 -14.30
N ALA A 304 95.69 -50.75 -13.69
CA ALA A 304 96.49 -51.69 -14.41
C ALA A 304 95.63 -52.71 -15.19
N ILE A 305 94.51 -53.15 -14.67
CA ILE A 305 93.51 -54.03 -15.37
C ILE A 305 92.87 -53.23 -16.54
N GLY A 306 92.52 -51.96 -16.38
CA GLY A 306 91.98 -51.06 -17.42
C GLY A 306 92.94 -50.87 -18.58
N GLU A 307 94.25 -50.86 -18.31
CA GLU A 307 95.29 -50.71 -19.34
C GLU A 307 95.58 -52.04 -20.08
N MET A 308 95.43 -53.18 -19.39
CA MET A 308 95.48 -54.54 -20.03
C MET A 308 94.27 -54.77 -20.97
N LEU A 309 93.10 -54.34 -20.62
CA LEU A 309 91.88 -54.43 -21.46
C LEU A 309 91.88 -53.47 -22.67
N LYS A 310 92.73 -52.48 -22.64
CA LYS A 310 92.90 -51.52 -23.77
C LYS A 310 93.96 -51.96 -24.79
N LYS A 311 94.69 -53.03 -24.52
CA LYS A 311 95.76 -53.54 -25.38
C LYS A 311 95.32 -54.68 -26.31
N ASP A 312 94.05 -55.15 -26.21
CA ASP A 312 93.45 -56.14 -27.06
C ASP A 312 92.33 -55.66 -27.96
N ASN A 313 92.33 -54.38 -28.34
CA ASN A 313 91.56 -53.90 -29.44
C ASN A 313 92.36 -53.04 -30.40
#